data_a821141c8520f4891db39857afc0466c
#
_entry.id   a821141c8520f4891db39857afc0466c
#
_cell.length_a   1.000
_cell.length_b   1.000
_cell.length_c   1.000
_cell.angle_alpha   90.00
_cell.angle_beta   90.00
_cell.angle_gamma   90.00
#
_symmetry.space_group_name_H-M   'P 1'
#
loop_
_entity.id
_entity.type
_entity.pdbx_description
1 polymer ?
#
loop_
_entity_poly.entity_id
_entity_poly.type
_entity_poly.pdbx_seq_one_letter_code
_entity_poly.pdbx_strand_id
1 'polypeptide(L)'
;MKLFKTGFIYYVLATILVNIILVYPIIGDPILPAIDGVGWVFYLTSCLSHAAVLMLILFLVFFLPWALLRCRRLAASLFVLAVSLFLAVSFINVQVYKIYRFHINGFIINMLLGPNAGDIFDFDTKLYIEEGLMFLLLFAVAIGLWFVARHLVTLWKRRYTVLTIVFLLLNLLVANGLHAYASFVVKPSVLLSARLIPYYFPLSATDFLEEVVGLKQDAYFNVANIGDNGELCYPLHPIEVNDSLAKRPNILLILIDSWSKLSLTPECMPNLWQLGHEEQWYQNHVSCGNGTMYGVFGLFTGLQPYYWPAFEGSHTSPVLIDRLMADDYDFRVYPSASIENPPFNRVLFQHVPNLRLETEGKTAYDRDQQIKKDLIRDLPELKNGQKPFFSFIFFDLLHAYSLPKELLNRFQPSWEYGDFARLNNDMDPTPFWNLYRNSAYQVDKMVGELIAELRRLDMYDNTLIFISGDHSQEYNENKKNYWGHNSNFSTYQIGVPLIVHVPGQEAATYTHRTTHYDFVPTLMHDYLGVTNPLDDYTAGRLLSDKTPRLWHFVGNELRYAFLVEGDTILTKEGAGWIEVTDAQLNIVNDYRINPKAFDSAIKNLNRFFK
;
A
#
# COMPACT_ATOMS: atom_id res chain seq x y z
N MET A 1 -30.79 -3.34 -39.44
CA MET A 1 -29.82 -4.41 -39.73
C MET A 1 -28.41 -3.86 -40.01
N LYS A 2 -28.20 -2.91 -40.95
CA LYS A 2 -26.85 -2.35 -41.26
C LYS A 2 -26.16 -1.69 -40.06
N LEU A 3 -26.90 -0.92 -39.21
CA LEU A 3 -26.37 -0.26 -38.03
C LEU A 3 -25.82 -1.28 -36.99
N PHE A 4 -26.61 -2.30 -36.65
CA PHE A 4 -26.19 -3.36 -35.72
C PHE A 4 -24.93 -4.10 -36.20
N LYS A 5 -24.88 -4.37 -37.51
CA LYS A 5 -23.71 -5.00 -38.12
C LYS A 5 -22.49 -4.11 -38.03
N THR A 6 -22.62 -2.78 -38.27
CA THR A 6 -21.56 -1.82 -38.08
C THR A 6 -21.10 -1.78 -36.61
N GLY A 7 -22.04 -1.69 -35.66
CA GLY A 7 -21.73 -1.69 -34.23
C GLY A 7 -21.01 -2.94 -33.78
N PHE A 8 -21.38 -4.13 -34.27
CA PHE A 8 -20.69 -5.38 -33.98
C PHE A 8 -19.26 -5.40 -34.56
N ILE A 9 -19.06 -4.96 -35.80
CA ILE A 9 -17.70 -4.88 -36.38
C ILE A 9 -16.84 -3.91 -35.60
N TYR A 10 -17.39 -2.76 -35.22
CA TYR A 10 -16.69 -1.78 -34.38
C TYR A 10 -16.32 -2.36 -33.01
N TYR A 11 -17.24 -3.09 -32.38
CA TYR A 11 -16.98 -3.84 -31.14
C TYR A 11 -15.76 -4.76 -31.31
N VAL A 12 -15.68 -5.54 -32.39
CA VAL A 12 -14.56 -6.44 -32.65
C VAL A 12 -13.24 -5.67 -32.84
N LEU A 13 -13.25 -4.58 -33.61
CA LEU A 13 -12.06 -3.76 -33.84
C LEU A 13 -11.60 -3.07 -32.54
N ALA A 14 -12.53 -2.55 -31.75
CA ALA A 14 -12.24 -1.97 -30.44
C ALA A 14 -11.68 -3.02 -29.47
N THR A 15 -12.22 -4.25 -29.46
CA THR A 15 -11.70 -5.37 -28.67
C THR A 15 -10.24 -5.67 -29.01
N ILE A 16 -9.89 -5.71 -30.31
CA ILE A 16 -8.50 -5.92 -30.73
C ILE A 16 -7.58 -4.81 -30.23
N LEU A 17 -8.01 -3.55 -30.35
CA LEU A 17 -7.21 -2.42 -29.88
C LEU A 17 -7.00 -2.42 -28.38
N VAL A 18 -8.05 -2.68 -27.59
CA VAL A 18 -7.97 -2.84 -26.13
C VAL A 18 -7.05 -4.00 -25.77
N ASN A 19 -7.18 -5.15 -26.47
CA ASN A 19 -6.30 -6.30 -26.22
C ASN A 19 -4.81 -5.96 -26.42
N ILE A 20 -4.47 -5.15 -27.41
CA ILE A 20 -3.10 -4.68 -27.62
C ILE A 20 -2.61 -3.90 -26.41
N ILE A 21 -3.45 -3.00 -25.87
CA ILE A 21 -3.12 -2.22 -24.65
C ILE A 21 -2.96 -3.14 -23.44
N LEU A 22 -3.82 -4.15 -23.28
CA LEU A 22 -3.76 -5.10 -22.15
C LEU A 22 -2.56 -6.05 -22.22
N VAL A 23 -2.09 -6.38 -23.42
CA VAL A 23 -0.89 -7.24 -23.60
C VAL A 23 0.40 -6.46 -23.36
N TYR A 24 0.40 -5.16 -23.59
CA TYR A 24 1.60 -4.34 -23.53
C TYR A 24 2.34 -4.34 -22.16
N PRO A 25 1.67 -4.36 -20.99
CA PRO A 25 2.34 -4.33 -19.67
C PRO A 25 3.36 -5.47 -19.45
N ILE A 26 3.19 -6.65 -20.07
CA ILE A 26 4.10 -7.78 -19.88
C ILE A 26 5.50 -7.50 -20.47
N ILE A 27 5.59 -6.58 -21.42
CA ILE A 27 6.86 -6.26 -22.10
C ILE A 27 7.76 -5.52 -21.11
N GLY A 28 8.88 -6.13 -20.76
CA GLY A 28 9.84 -5.61 -19.79
C GLY A 28 9.42 -5.79 -18.32
N ASP A 29 8.32 -6.51 -18.05
CA ASP A 29 7.93 -6.81 -16.67
C ASP A 29 8.89 -7.84 -16.05
N PRO A 30 9.34 -7.65 -14.78
CA PRO A 30 10.22 -8.57 -14.07
C PRO A 30 9.69 -10.01 -13.94
N ILE A 31 8.38 -10.22 -14.05
CA ILE A 31 7.79 -11.57 -13.98
C ILE A 31 7.95 -12.36 -15.29
N LEU A 32 8.30 -11.71 -16.39
CA LEU A 32 8.39 -12.34 -17.71
C LEU A 32 9.21 -13.64 -17.72
N PRO A 33 10.37 -13.73 -17.05
CA PRO A 33 11.16 -14.97 -16.99
C PRO A 33 10.47 -16.12 -16.26
N ALA A 34 9.50 -15.86 -15.39
CA ALA A 34 8.76 -16.86 -14.63
C ALA A 34 7.52 -17.40 -15.35
N ILE A 35 7.17 -16.84 -16.51
CA ILE A 35 5.99 -17.23 -17.28
C ILE A 35 6.35 -18.34 -18.25
N ASP A 36 5.86 -19.56 -18.00
CA ASP A 36 5.99 -20.71 -18.88
C ASP A 36 4.95 -20.70 -20.04
N GLY A 37 5.00 -21.72 -20.89
CA GLY A 37 4.08 -21.82 -22.03
C GLY A 37 2.59 -21.81 -21.64
N VAL A 38 2.24 -22.38 -20.47
CA VAL A 38 0.84 -22.38 -19.97
C VAL A 38 0.45 -20.99 -19.48
N GLY A 39 1.35 -20.29 -18.78
CA GLY A 39 1.17 -18.90 -18.37
C GLY A 39 0.96 -17.98 -19.58
N TRP A 40 1.71 -18.16 -20.67
CA TRP A 40 1.52 -17.44 -21.92
C TRP A 40 0.14 -17.70 -22.57
N VAL A 41 -0.28 -18.98 -22.66
CA VAL A 41 -1.61 -19.32 -23.19
C VAL A 41 -2.69 -18.66 -22.34
N PHE A 42 -2.59 -18.75 -21.01
CA PHE A 42 -3.50 -18.10 -20.10
C PHE A 42 -3.52 -16.57 -20.33
N TYR A 43 -2.36 -15.92 -20.30
CA TYR A 43 -2.27 -14.47 -20.40
C TYR A 43 -2.90 -13.93 -21.70
N LEU A 44 -2.54 -14.49 -22.84
CA LEU A 44 -3.06 -14.06 -24.14
C LEU A 44 -4.57 -14.31 -24.30
N THR A 45 -5.05 -15.47 -23.85
CA THR A 45 -6.49 -15.78 -23.90
C THR A 45 -7.29 -14.93 -22.91
N SER A 46 -6.73 -14.64 -21.75
CA SER A 46 -7.35 -13.77 -20.73
C SER A 46 -7.41 -12.31 -21.19
N CYS A 47 -6.34 -11.74 -21.72
CA CYS A 47 -6.35 -10.38 -22.27
C CYS A 47 -7.42 -10.23 -23.35
N LEU A 48 -7.52 -11.18 -24.28
CA LEU A 48 -8.50 -11.13 -25.36
C LEU A 48 -9.94 -11.29 -24.87
N SER A 49 -10.19 -12.27 -24.01
CA SER A 49 -11.55 -12.50 -23.47
C SER A 49 -11.98 -11.35 -22.55
N HIS A 50 -11.08 -10.83 -21.75
CA HIS A 50 -11.35 -9.69 -20.87
C HIS A 50 -11.64 -8.41 -21.66
N ALA A 51 -10.81 -8.10 -22.67
CA ALA A 51 -11.08 -6.99 -23.59
C ALA A 51 -12.47 -7.13 -24.28
N ALA A 52 -12.81 -8.36 -24.69
CA ALA A 52 -14.12 -8.63 -25.31
C ALA A 52 -15.29 -8.39 -24.34
N VAL A 53 -15.17 -8.83 -23.08
CA VAL A 53 -16.20 -8.60 -22.05
C VAL A 53 -16.36 -7.11 -21.76
N LEU A 54 -15.27 -6.37 -21.56
CA LEU A 54 -15.32 -4.93 -21.30
C LEU A 54 -15.96 -4.16 -22.47
N MET A 55 -15.56 -4.49 -23.70
CA MET A 55 -16.17 -3.88 -24.89
C MET A 55 -17.63 -4.29 -25.07
N LEU A 56 -18.03 -5.51 -24.66
CA LEU A 56 -19.42 -5.95 -24.67
C LEU A 56 -20.27 -5.11 -23.69
N ILE A 57 -19.76 -4.82 -22.51
CA ILE A 57 -20.44 -3.94 -21.54
C ILE A 57 -20.68 -2.56 -22.17
N LEU A 58 -19.65 -1.96 -22.77
CA LEU A 58 -19.81 -0.67 -23.45
C LEU A 58 -20.80 -0.72 -24.63
N PHE A 59 -20.77 -1.81 -25.39
CA PHE A 59 -21.73 -2.03 -26.48
C PHE A 59 -23.17 -2.13 -25.95
N LEU A 60 -23.41 -2.89 -24.89
CA LEU A 60 -24.73 -3.08 -24.30
C LEU A 60 -25.28 -1.80 -23.66
N VAL A 61 -24.44 -0.99 -23.04
CA VAL A 61 -24.86 0.23 -22.33
C VAL A 61 -24.97 1.42 -23.28
N PHE A 62 -23.99 1.66 -24.12
CA PHE A 62 -23.87 2.90 -24.89
C PHE A 62 -24.34 2.78 -26.34
N PHE A 63 -24.37 1.57 -26.90
CA PHE A 63 -24.82 1.39 -28.30
C PHE A 63 -26.19 0.77 -28.40
N LEU A 64 -26.42 -0.37 -27.75
CA LEU A 64 -27.62 -1.21 -27.97
C LEU A 64 -28.95 -0.48 -27.69
N PRO A 65 -29.16 0.23 -26.57
CA PRO A 65 -30.42 0.89 -26.28
C PRO A 65 -30.81 1.92 -27.37
N TRP A 66 -29.85 2.75 -27.75
CA TRP A 66 -30.04 3.80 -28.74
C TRP A 66 -30.22 3.26 -30.17
N ALA A 67 -29.55 2.13 -30.45
CA ALA A 67 -29.76 1.44 -31.73
C ALA A 67 -31.16 0.81 -31.84
N LEU A 68 -31.70 0.27 -30.74
CA LEU A 68 -33.06 -0.26 -30.64
C LEU A 68 -34.11 0.86 -30.79
N LEU A 69 -33.86 2.01 -30.18
CA LEU A 69 -34.69 3.22 -30.31
C LEU A 69 -34.51 3.91 -31.68
N ARG A 70 -33.73 3.34 -32.59
CA ARG A 70 -33.42 3.85 -33.93
C ARG A 70 -32.72 5.22 -33.97
N CYS A 71 -32.18 5.69 -32.85
CA CYS A 71 -31.38 6.91 -32.73
C CYS A 71 -29.92 6.68 -33.24
N ARG A 72 -29.77 6.44 -34.54
CA ARG A 72 -28.54 5.95 -35.17
C ARG A 72 -27.30 6.80 -34.90
N ARG A 73 -27.45 8.15 -34.94
CA ARG A 73 -26.33 9.07 -34.69
C ARG A 73 -25.90 9.00 -33.21
N LEU A 74 -26.90 9.03 -32.33
CA LEU A 74 -26.65 8.97 -30.88
C LEU A 74 -25.98 7.65 -30.47
N ALA A 75 -26.49 6.50 -30.96
CA ALA A 75 -25.85 5.19 -30.72
C ALA A 75 -24.37 5.16 -31.15
N ALA A 76 -24.07 5.68 -32.34
CA ALA A 76 -22.70 5.73 -32.86
C ALA A 76 -21.82 6.67 -32.04
N SER A 77 -22.31 7.90 -31.77
CA SER A 77 -21.53 8.92 -31.03
C SER A 77 -21.23 8.49 -29.60
N LEU A 78 -22.23 7.97 -28.86
CA LEU A 78 -22.04 7.53 -27.48
C LEU A 78 -21.13 6.31 -27.39
N PHE A 79 -21.22 5.37 -28.32
CA PHE A 79 -20.36 4.20 -28.32
C PHE A 79 -18.91 4.56 -28.67
N VAL A 80 -18.68 5.42 -29.68
CA VAL A 80 -17.34 5.91 -30.02
C VAL A 80 -16.74 6.70 -28.84
N LEU A 81 -17.52 7.57 -28.21
CA LEU A 81 -17.06 8.33 -27.03
C LEU A 81 -16.71 7.40 -25.87
N ALA A 82 -17.57 6.43 -25.55
CA ALA A 82 -17.32 5.47 -24.46
C ALA A 82 -16.06 4.65 -24.71
N VAL A 83 -15.85 4.16 -25.94
CA VAL A 83 -14.62 3.44 -26.33
C VAL A 83 -13.40 4.35 -26.22
N SER A 84 -13.50 5.62 -26.67
CA SER A 84 -12.38 6.57 -26.59
C SER A 84 -11.95 6.85 -25.14
N LEU A 85 -12.94 7.09 -24.26
CA LEU A 85 -12.68 7.29 -22.83
C LEU A 85 -12.07 6.04 -22.18
N PHE A 86 -12.60 4.87 -22.52
CA PHE A 86 -12.06 3.62 -22.01
C PHE A 86 -10.62 3.35 -22.47
N LEU A 87 -10.27 3.67 -23.72
CA LEU A 87 -8.90 3.57 -24.23
C LEU A 87 -7.97 4.52 -23.48
N ALA A 88 -8.39 5.76 -23.22
CA ALA A 88 -7.60 6.71 -22.44
C ALA A 88 -7.36 6.23 -21.00
N VAL A 89 -8.41 5.79 -20.31
CA VAL A 89 -8.29 5.25 -18.95
C VAL A 89 -7.39 4.01 -18.93
N SER A 90 -7.53 3.11 -19.90
CA SER A 90 -6.69 1.91 -20.01
C SER A 90 -5.23 2.27 -20.27
N PHE A 91 -4.95 3.28 -21.08
CA PHE A 91 -3.58 3.76 -21.33
C PHE A 91 -2.97 4.36 -20.05
N ILE A 92 -3.69 5.25 -19.36
CA ILE A 92 -3.23 5.82 -18.07
C ILE A 92 -3.00 4.69 -17.06
N ASN A 93 -3.90 3.72 -16.99
CA ASN A 93 -3.73 2.57 -16.09
C ASN A 93 -2.46 1.77 -16.37
N VAL A 94 -2.05 1.61 -17.63
CA VAL A 94 -0.78 0.97 -17.99
C VAL A 94 0.41 1.77 -17.47
N GLN A 95 0.38 3.11 -17.55
CA GLN A 95 1.44 3.96 -17.02
C GLN A 95 1.51 3.89 -15.49
N VAL A 96 0.36 3.95 -14.81
CA VAL A 96 0.26 3.75 -13.36
C VAL A 96 0.84 2.40 -12.96
N TYR A 97 0.46 1.31 -13.65
CA TYR A 97 0.99 -0.03 -13.38
C TYR A 97 2.50 -0.12 -13.56
N LYS A 98 3.05 0.51 -14.58
CA LYS A 98 4.52 0.49 -14.82
C LYS A 98 5.31 1.16 -13.71
N ILE A 99 4.75 2.19 -13.09
CA ILE A 99 5.40 2.97 -12.02
C ILE A 99 5.17 2.29 -10.65
N TYR A 100 3.89 2.01 -10.32
CA TYR A 100 3.47 1.61 -8.97
C TYR A 100 3.22 0.11 -8.81
N ARG A 101 3.22 -0.67 -9.90
CA ARG A 101 2.98 -2.12 -9.91
C ARG A 101 1.61 -2.55 -9.40
N PHE A 102 0.64 -1.65 -9.38
CA PHE A 102 -0.78 -1.92 -9.18
C PHE A 102 -1.63 -1.13 -10.17
N HIS A 103 -2.83 -1.63 -10.43
CA HIS A 103 -3.79 -0.96 -11.30
C HIS A 103 -4.54 0.15 -10.58
N ILE A 104 -5.09 1.11 -11.36
CA ILE A 104 -5.99 2.14 -10.81
C ILE A 104 -7.14 1.45 -10.08
N ASN A 105 -7.33 1.80 -8.83
CA ASN A 105 -8.35 1.26 -7.93
C ASN A 105 -8.99 2.40 -7.11
N GLY A 106 -9.89 2.04 -6.19
CA GLY A 106 -10.57 3.02 -5.33
C GLY A 106 -9.61 3.87 -4.52
N PHE A 107 -8.49 3.30 -4.05
CA PHE A 107 -7.46 4.03 -3.33
C PHE A 107 -6.84 5.15 -4.19
N ILE A 108 -6.41 4.83 -5.41
CA ILE A 108 -5.85 5.83 -6.35
C ILE A 108 -6.89 6.91 -6.69
N ILE A 109 -8.15 6.52 -6.92
CA ILE A 109 -9.22 7.47 -7.20
C ILE A 109 -9.44 8.39 -6.00
N ASN A 110 -9.44 7.86 -4.78
CA ASN A 110 -9.57 8.67 -3.56
C ASN A 110 -8.37 9.60 -3.36
N MET A 111 -7.14 9.15 -3.66
CA MET A 111 -5.95 10.01 -3.65
C MET A 111 -6.05 11.14 -4.67
N LEU A 112 -6.48 10.84 -5.91
CA LEU A 112 -6.62 11.84 -6.99
C LEU A 112 -7.73 12.85 -6.75
N LEU A 113 -8.80 12.46 -6.05
CA LEU A 113 -9.97 13.32 -5.77
C LEU A 113 -9.96 13.87 -4.34
N GLY A 114 -9.01 13.44 -3.52
CA GLY A 114 -8.89 13.86 -2.12
C GLY A 114 -8.37 15.29 -1.96
N PRO A 115 -8.52 15.88 -0.76
CA PRO A 115 -8.10 17.26 -0.49
C PRO A 115 -6.59 17.49 -0.65
N ASN A 116 -5.78 16.46 -0.50
CA ASN A 116 -4.31 16.52 -0.61
C ASN A 116 -3.79 16.11 -2.00
N ALA A 117 -4.65 15.96 -3.00
CA ALA A 117 -4.28 15.52 -4.35
C ALA A 117 -3.20 16.40 -5.00
N GLY A 118 -3.23 17.72 -4.75
CA GLY A 118 -2.26 18.67 -5.28
C GLY A 118 -0.86 18.55 -4.66
N ASP A 119 -0.75 18.02 -3.44
CA ASP A 119 0.54 17.79 -2.77
C ASP A 119 1.18 16.47 -3.24
N ILE A 120 0.35 15.49 -3.61
CA ILE A 120 0.78 14.15 -4.04
C ILE A 120 1.09 14.11 -5.53
N PHE A 121 0.33 14.86 -6.35
CA PHE A 121 0.39 14.85 -7.80
C PHE A 121 0.69 16.25 -8.36
N ASP A 122 1.91 16.70 -8.17
CA ASP A 122 2.41 17.90 -8.88
C ASP A 122 3.03 17.47 -10.22
N PHE A 123 2.24 17.63 -11.29
CA PHE A 123 2.67 17.26 -12.64
C PHE A 123 3.11 18.50 -13.42
N ASP A 124 4.22 18.38 -14.14
CA ASP A 124 4.66 19.42 -15.09
C ASP A 124 3.60 19.66 -16.17
N THR A 125 3.46 20.92 -16.58
CA THR A 125 2.60 21.34 -17.70
C THR A 125 2.85 20.51 -18.97
N LYS A 126 4.09 20.08 -19.19
CA LYS A 126 4.47 19.23 -20.31
C LYS A 126 3.73 17.90 -20.30
N LEU A 127 3.59 17.26 -19.13
CA LEU A 127 2.87 15.99 -19.00
C LEU A 127 1.39 16.16 -19.38
N TYR A 128 0.74 17.23 -18.92
CA TYR A 128 -0.66 17.52 -19.29
C TYR A 128 -0.85 17.68 -20.79
N ILE A 129 0.14 18.30 -21.49
CA ILE A 129 0.10 18.46 -22.95
C ILE A 129 0.28 17.10 -23.64
N GLU A 130 1.25 16.28 -23.20
CA GLU A 130 1.54 14.97 -23.79
C GLU A 130 0.34 14.03 -23.63
N GLU A 131 -0.26 13.96 -22.44
CA GLU A 131 -1.45 13.14 -22.18
C GLU A 131 -2.68 13.66 -22.93
N GLY A 132 -2.84 14.98 -23.04
CA GLY A 132 -3.88 15.61 -23.86
C GLY A 132 -3.76 15.24 -25.34
N LEU A 133 -2.55 15.28 -25.90
CA LEU A 133 -2.29 14.85 -27.27
C LEU A 133 -2.54 13.35 -27.47
N MET A 134 -2.14 12.52 -26.51
CA MET A 134 -2.42 11.09 -26.54
C MET A 134 -3.93 10.81 -26.52
N PHE A 135 -4.68 11.49 -25.65
CA PHE A 135 -6.14 11.40 -25.63
C PHE A 135 -6.76 11.76 -26.98
N LEU A 136 -6.34 12.86 -27.60
CA LEU A 136 -6.80 13.26 -28.93
C LEU A 136 -6.47 12.22 -30.00
N LEU A 137 -5.28 11.61 -29.93
CA LEU A 137 -4.88 10.53 -30.84
C LEU A 137 -5.78 9.30 -30.67
N LEU A 138 -6.01 8.84 -29.44
CA LEU A 138 -6.88 7.68 -29.15
C LEU A 138 -8.33 7.95 -29.59
N PHE A 139 -8.80 9.18 -29.40
CA PHE A 139 -10.12 9.60 -29.87
C PHE A 139 -10.20 9.57 -31.40
N ALA A 140 -9.18 10.09 -32.09
CA ALA A 140 -9.12 10.04 -33.56
C ALA A 140 -9.07 8.58 -34.07
N VAL A 141 -8.30 7.71 -33.42
CA VAL A 141 -8.24 6.28 -33.74
C VAL A 141 -9.62 5.62 -33.55
N ALA A 142 -10.30 5.87 -32.44
CA ALA A 142 -11.64 5.34 -32.20
C ALA A 142 -12.66 5.78 -33.26
N ILE A 143 -12.63 7.05 -33.68
CA ILE A 143 -13.44 7.55 -34.78
C ILE A 143 -13.06 6.83 -36.09
N GLY A 144 -11.78 6.73 -36.39
CA GLY A 144 -11.27 6.04 -37.58
C GLY A 144 -11.76 4.59 -37.66
N LEU A 145 -11.70 3.83 -36.56
CA LEU A 145 -12.23 2.47 -36.47
C LEU A 145 -13.73 2.41 -36.77
N TRP A 146 -14.52 3.42 -36.37
CA TRP A 146 -15.92 3.48 -36.74
C TRP A 146 -16.14 3.59 -38.26
N PHE A 147 -15.33 4.42 -38.95
CA PHE A 147 -15.40 4.52 -40.40
C PHE A 147 -14.93 3.23 -41.07
N VAL A 148 -13.87 2.59 -40.56
CA VAL A 148 -13.42 1.25 -41.03
C VAL A 148 -14.55 0.23 -40.87
N ALA A 149 -15.22 0.18 -39.71
CA ALA A 149 -16.34 -0.73 -39.48
C ALA A 149 -17.51 -0.49 -40.48
N ARG A 150 -17.78 0.79 -40.79
CA ARG A 150 -18.80 1.15 -41.83
C ARG A 150 -18.42 0.68 -43.22
N HIS A 151 -17.13 0.69 -43.57
CA HIS A 151 -16.63 0.20 -44.84
C HIS A 151 -16.70 -1.33 -44.88
N LEU A 152 -16.25 -2.02 -43.84
CA LEU A 152 -16.25 -3.48 -43.76
C LEU A 152 -17.64 -4.11 -43.72
N VAL A 153 -18.68 -3.37 -43.39
CA VAL A 153 -20.05 -3.91 -43.28
C VAL A 153 -20.54 -4.60 -44.53
N THR A 154 -20.09 -4.21 -45.71
CA THR A 154 -20.44 -4.81 -47.01
C THR A 154 -19.75 -6.15 -47.23
N LEU A 155 -18.53 -6.30 -46.73
CA LEU A 155 -17.72 -7.51 -46.85
C LEU A 155 -18.01 -8.53 -45.75
N TRP A 156 -18.61 -8.08 -44.62
CA TRP A 156 -18.82 -8.93 -43.45
C TRP A 156 -20.00 -9.88 -43.63
N LYS A 157 -19.76 -11.20 -43.61
CA LYS A 157 -20.77 -12.23 -43.76
C LYS A 157 -21.28 -12.73 -42.38
N ARG A 158 -22.50 -13.23 -42.27
CA ARG A 158 -23.07 -13.78 -41.03
C ARG A 158 -22.17 -14.86 -40.40
N ARG A 159 -21.55 -15.68 -41.20
CA ARG A 159 -20.58 -16.71 -40.73
C ARG A 159 -19.44 -16.11 -39.92
N TYR A 160 -18.95 -14.92 -40.28
CA TYR A 160 -17.85 -14.27 -39.53
C TYR A 160 -18.33 -13.80 -38.14
N THR A 161 -19.55 -13.32 -38.01
CA THR A 161 -20.16 -13.01 -36.70
C THR A 161 -20.22 -14.25 -35.81
N VAL A 162 -20.72 -15.38 -36.34
CA VAL A 162 -20.80 -16.64 -35.58
C VAL A 162 -19.40 -17.14 -35.18
N LEU A 163 -18.46 -17.16 -36.13
CA LEU A 163 -17.08 -17.58 -35.86
C LEU A 163 -16.40 -16.70 -34.79
N THR A 164 -16.59 -15.38 -34.85
CA THR A 164 -16.04 -14.45 -33.84
C THR A 164 -16.64 -14.73 -32.46
N ILE A 165 -17.96 -14.90 -32.36
CA ILE A 165 -18.62 -15.20 -31.07
C ILE A 165 -18.08 -16.53 -30.50
N VAL A 166 -18.06 -17.59 -31.32
CA VAL A 166 -17.53 -18.90 -30.89
C VAL A 166 -16.07 -18.79 -30.45
N PHE A 167 -15.25 -18.07 -31.20
CA PHE A 167 -13.83 -17.86 -30.87
C PHE A 167 -13.67 -17.11 -29.53
N LEU A 168 -14.43 -16.04 -29.31
CA LEU A 168 -14.38 -15.28 -28.03
C LEU A 168 -14.87 -16.12 -26.85
N LEU A 169 -15.94 -16.91 -27.03
CA LEU A 169 -16.45 -17.82 -25.99
C LEU A 169 -15.42 -18.93 -25.66
N LEU A 170 -14.76 -19.50 -26.66
CA LEU A 170 -13.69 -20.49 -26.42
C LEU A 170 -12.52 -19.87 -25.66
N ASN A 171 -12.09 -18.65 -26.02
CA ASN A 171 -11.04 -17.94 -25.27
C ASN A 171 -11.46 -17.69 -23.81
N LEU A 172 -12.71 -17.28 -23.57
CA LEU A 172 -13.23 -17.07 -22.22
C LEU A 172 -13.21 -18.36 -21.39
N LEU A 173 -13.63 -19.49 -21.99
CA LEU A 173 -13.61 -20.80 -21.34
C LEU A 173 -12.18 -21.27 -21.04
N VAL A 174 -11.26 -21.12 -21.99
CA VAL A 174 -9.84 -21.50 -21.80
C VAL A 174 -9.21 -20.65 -20.69
N ALA A 175 -9.37 -19.33 -20.72
CA ALA A 175 -8.82 -18.42 -19.72
C ALA A 175 -9.30 -18.77 -18.31
N ASN A 176 -10.63 -18.87 -18.11
CA ASN A 176 -11.21 -19.15 -16.80
C ASN A 176 -10.93 -20.59 -16.33
N GLY A 177 -10.96 -21.57 -17.22
CA GLY A 177 -10.61 -22.96 -16.89
C GLY A 177 -9.14 -23.11 -16.46
N LEU A 178 -8.21 -22.47 -17.18
CA LEU A 178 -6.80 -22.46 -16.80
C LEU A 178 -6.59 -21.77 -15.45
N HIS A 179 -7.27 -20.64 -15.18
CA HIS A 179 -7.15 -19.96 -13.89
C HIS A 179 -7.76 -20.78 -12.76
N ALA A 180 -8.95 -21.35 -12.94
CA ALA A 180 -9.60 -22.19 -11.94
C ALA A 180 -8.72 -23.39 -11.54
N TYR A 181 -8.10 -24.04 -12.51
CA TYR A 181 -7.14 -25.12 -12.25
C TYR A 181 -5.84 -24.59 -11.60
N ALA A 182 -5.29 -23.51 -12.13
CA ALA A 182 -4.04 -22.93 -11.63
C ALA A 182 -4.17 -22.39 -10.20
N SER A 183 -5.31 -21.81 -9.83
CA SER A 183 -5.57 -21.37 -8.46
C SER A 183 -5.71 -22.55 -7.50
N PHE A 184 -6.25 -23.69 -7.98
CA PHE A 184 -6.37 -24.91 -7.19
C PHE A 184 -5.00 -25.56 -6.91
N VAL A 185 -4.13 -25.69 -7.93
CA VAL A 185 -2.79 -26.31 -7.79
C VAL A 185 -1.67 -25.31 -7.50
N VAL A 186 -2.01 -24.04 -7.32
CA VAL A 186 -1.07 -22.92 -7.09
C VAL A 186 0.04 -22.88 -8.13
N LYS A 187 -0.34 -22.66 -9.41
CA LYS A 187 0.61 -22.56 -10.51
C LYS A 187 1.10 -21.11 -10.70
N PRO A 188 2.33 -20.75 -10.26
CA PRO A 188 2.80 -19.36 -10.23
C PRO A 188 2.76 -18.65 -11.59
N SER A 189 3.15 -19.33 -12.68
CA SER A 189 3.20 -18.75 -14.03
C SER A 189 1.85 -18.21 -14.52
N VAL A 190 0.73 -18.82 -14.12
CA VAL A 190 -0.63 -18.36 -14.42
C VAL A 190 -1.06 -17.27 -13.46
N LEU A 191 -0.86 -17.49 -12.16
CA LEU A 191 -1.32 -16.57 -11.12
C LEU A 191 -0.61 -15.21 -11.20
N LEU A 192 0.71 -15.22 -11.44
CA LEU A 192 1.51 -14.01 -11.62
C LEU A 192 1.11 -13.22 -12.88
N SER A 193 0.80 -13.89 -13.97
CA SER A 193 0.39 -13.20 -15.20
C SER A 193 -1.01 -12.59 -15.09
N ALA A 194 -1.89 -13.12 -14.23
CA ALA A 194 -3.23 -12.58 -14.01
C ALA A 194 -3.19 -11.13 -13.47
N ARG A 195 -2.21 -10.79 -12.62
CA ARG A 195 -2.06 -9.45 -12.02
C ARG A 195 -1.75 -8.35 -13.03
N LEU A 196 -1.25 -8.70 -14.21
CA LEU A 196 -0.96 -7.73 -15.27
C LEU A 196 -2.22 -7.20 -15.96
N ILE A 197 -3.37 -7.84 -15.72
CA ILE A 197 -4.63 -7.55 -16.41
C ILE A 197 -5.49 -6.67 -15.50
N PRO A 198 -5.75 -5.40 -15.87
CA PRO A 198 -6.52 -4.48 -15.03
C PRO A 198 -7.97 -4.93 -14.85
N TYR A 199 -8.50 -4.78 -13.63
CA TYR A 199 -9.90 -5.12 -13.29
C TYR A 199 -10.28 -6.56 -13.63
N TYR A 200 -9.31 -7.48 -13.62
CA TYR A 200 -9.54 -8.87 -13.94
C TYR A 200 -10.01 -9.64 -12.71
N PHE A 201 -11.20 -10.24 -12.83
CA PHE A 201 -11.79 -11.12 -11.81
C PHE A 201 -11.83 -12.55 -12.36
N PRO A 202 -10.76 -13.32 -12.20
CA PRO A 202 -10.70 -14.66 -12.72
C PRO A 202 -11.57 -15.63 -11.92
N LEU A 203 -12.07 -16.68 -12.59
CA LEU A 203 -12.82 -17.73 -11.95
C LEU A 203 -11.91 -18.57 -11.04
N SER A 204 -12.31 -18.75 -9.78
CA SER A 204 -11.82 -19.79 -8.88
C SER A 204 -12.91 -20.86 -8.72
N ALA A 205 -12.53 -22.11 -8.58
CA ALA A 205 -13.47 -23.22 -8.49
C ALA A 205 -13.01 -24.28 -7.48
N THR A 206 -12.40 -23.84 -6.37
CA THR A 206 -11.79 -24.72 -5.36
C THR A 206 -12.84 -25.70 -4.81
N ASP A 207 -13.98 -25.19 -4.30
CA ASP A 207 -15.03 -26.03 -3.73
C ASP A 207 -15.60 -27.03 -4.76
N PHE A 208 -15.80 -26.59 -6.00
CA PHE A 208 -16.27 -27.47 -7.08
C PHE A 208 -15.25 -28.58 -7.39
N LEU A 209 -13.96 -28.24 -7.43
CA LEU A 209 -12.89 -29.21 -7.72
C LEU A 209 -12.70 -30.21 -6.56
N GLU A 210 -12.91 -29.79 -5.32
CA GLU A 210 -12.83 -30.66 -4.14
C GLU A 210 -14.10 -31.52 -3.98
N GLU A 211 -15.28 -30.90 -3.96
CA GLU A 211 -16.52 -31.58 -3.59
C GLU A 211 -17.13 -32.39 -4.75
N VAL A 212 -17.02 -31.88 -5.99
CA VAL A 212 -17.64 -32.50 -7.16
C VAL A 212 -16.64 -33.34 -7.97
N VAL A 213 -15.43 -32.84 -8.17
CA VAL A 213 -14.42 -33.58 -8.96
C VAL A 213 -13.59 -34.52 -8.08
N GLY A 214 -13.59 -34.31 -6.76
CA GLY A 214 -12.88 -35.18 -5.80
C GLY A 214 -11.37 -34.98 -5.77
N LEU A 215 -10.86 -33.85 -6.28
CA LEU A 215 -9.46 -33.50 -6.16
C LEU A 215 -9.18 -33.04 -4.72
N LYS A 216 -7.97 -33.24 -4.25
CA LYS A 216 -7.53 -32.73 -2.94
C LYS A 216 -6.50 -31.63 -3.17
N GLN A 217 -6.80 -30.46 -2.65
CA GLN A 217 -5.83 -29.38 -2.61
C GLN A 217 -4.77 -29.71 -1.54
N ASP A 218 -3.53 -29.32 -1.78
CA ASP A 218 -2.49 -29.43 -0.76
C ASP A 218 -2.89 -28.51 0.41
N ALA A 219 -3.02 -29.08 1.62
CA ALA A 219 -3.52 -28.38 2.82
C ALA A 219 -2.74 -27.09 3.15
N TYR A 220 -1.52 -26.96 2.65
CA TYR A 220 -0.67 -25.76 2.83
C TYR A 220 -1.13 -24.53 2.03
N PHE A 221 -1.93 -24.71 0.99
CA PHE A 221 -2.40 -23.60 0.15
C PHE A 221 -3.84 -23.20 0.44
N ASN A 222 -4.56 -24.00 1.21
CA ASN A 222 -5.86 -23.62 1.73
C ASN A 222 -5.67 -22.59 2.87
N VAL A 223 -5.06 -21.45 2.54
CA VAL A 223 -5.08 -20.28 3.43
C VAL A 223 -6.52 -19.80 3.41
N ALA A 224 -7.31 -20.43 4.26
CA ALA A 224 -8.69 -20.08 4.48
C ALA A 224 -8.83 -18.56 4.61
N ASN A 225 -9.93 -18.06 4.13
CA ASN A 225 -10.34 -16.67 4.18
C ASN A 225 -9.91 -16.02 5.50
N ILE A 226 -8.81 -15.25 5.45
CA ILE A 226 -8.36 -14.46 6.57
C ILE A 226 -9.36 -13.31 6.65
N GLY A 227 -10.07 -13.21 7.75
CA GLY A 227 -10.89 -12.05 8.08
C GLY A 227 -12.22 -11.89 7.34
N ASP A 228 -12.74 -12.92 6.67
CA ASP A 228 -14.05 -12.82 6.02
C ASP A 228 -15.16 -13.16 7.02
N ASN A 229 -15.90 -12.11 7.46
CA ASN A 229 -17.20 -12.16 8.13
C ASN A 229 -17.27 -12.55 9.63
N GLY A 230 -16.20 -12.45 10.40
CA GLY A 230 -16.27 -12.56 11.87
C GLY A 230 -16.65 -11.24 12.54
N GLU A 231 -17.41 -11.29 13.62
CA GLU A 231 -17.58 -10.15 14.53
C GLU A 231 -16.24 -9.86 15.24
N LEU A 232 -15.80 -8.59 15.27
CA LEU A 232 -14.58 -8.21 15.97
C LEU A 232 -14.75 -8.39 17.49
N CYS A 233 -13.86 -9.18 18.07
CA CYS A 233 -13.79 -9.42 19.51
C CYS A 233 -12.43 -8.93 20.02
N TYR A 234 -12.36 -7.62 20.33
CA TYR A 234 -11.11 -6.97 20.74
C TYR A 234 -11.34 -5.95 21.85
N PRO A 235 -10.57 -6.01 22.94
CA PRO A 235 -9.66 -7.09 23.32
C PRO A 235 -10.42 -8.38 23.66
N LEU A 236 -9.74 -9.54 23.74
CA LEU A 236 -10.38 -10.82 24.07
C LEU A 236 -10.96 -10.85 25.49
N HIS A 237 -10.27 -10.18 26.41
CA HIS A 237 -10.69 -10.01 27.80
C HIS A 237 -10.56 -8.53 28.20
N PRO A 238 -11.35 -8.04 29.17
CA PRO A 238 -11.18 -6.68 29.70
C PRO A 238 -9.74 -6.44 30.15
N ILE A 239 -9.22 -5.25 29.89
CA ILE A 239 -7.85 -4.89 30.27
C ILE A 239 -7.74 -4.77 31.79
N GLU A 240 -6.87 -5.56 32.37
CA GLU A 240 -6.54 -5.59 33.78
C GLU A 240 -5.27 -4.79 34.05
N VAL A 241 -5.27 -3.97 35.10
CA VAL A 241 -4.17 -3.07 35.42
C VAL A 241 -3.75 -3.26 36.86
N ASN A 242 -2.43 -3.33 37.07
CA ASN A 242 -1.84 -3.23 38.41
C ASN A 242 -1.13 -1.88 38.55
N ASP A 243 -1.75 -0.96 39.28
CA ASP A 243 -1.21 0.40 39.48
C ASP A 243 0.18 0.41 40.15
N SER A 244 0.53 -0.61 40.91
CA SER A 244 1.88 -0.71 41.51
C SER A 244 2.99 -0.97 40.49
N LEU A 245 2.65 -1.44 39.30
CA LEU A 245 3.57 -1.68 38.18
C LEU A 245 3.57 -0.51 37.18
N ALA A 246 2.56 0.33 37.20
CA ALA A 246 2.41 1.45 36.28
C ALA A 246 3.39 2.58 36.60
N LYS A 247 4.27 2.88 35.65
CA LYS A 247 5.26 3.99 35.76
C LYS A 247 4.71 5.31 35.27
N ARG A 248 3.85 5.28 34.27
CA ARG A 248 3.18 6.45 33.63
C ARG A 248 4.14 7.57 33.25
N PRO A 249 5.23 7.32 32.48
CA PRO A 249 6.14 8.37 32.04
C PRO A 249 5.43 9.32 31.07
N ASN A 250 6.00 10.49 30.82
CA ASN A 250 5.70 11.24 29.61
C ASN A 250 6.08 10.41 28.38
N ILE A 251 5.30 10.49 27.31
CA ILE A 251 5.53 9.73 26.10
C ILE A 251 5.53 10.67 24.90
N LEU A 252 6.61 10.65 24.11
CA LEU A 252 6.72 11.34 22.84
C LEU A 252 6.94 10.33 21.73
N LEU A 253 5.98 10.22 20.83
CA LEU A 253 6.09 9.44 19.61
C LEU A 253 6.37 10.38 18.44
N ILE A 254 7.55 10.27 17.84
CA ILE A 254 7.97 10.96 16.62
C ILE A 254 7.89 9.97 15.48
N LEU A 255 6.96 10.20 14.57
CA LEU A 255 6.79 9.39 13.37
C LEU A 255 7.16 10.22 12.15
N ILE A 256 7.92 9.63 11.23
CA ILE A 256 8.39 10.27 10.01
C ILE A 256 7.87 9.46 8.84
N ASP A 257 6.94 10.03 8.05
CA ASP A 257 6.36 9.37 6.88
C ASP A 257 7.43 8.97 5.88
N SER A 258 7.33 7.76 5.35
CA SER A 258 8.24 7.22 4.31
C SER A 258 9.72 7.16 4.71
N TRP A 259 10.05 6.94 5.98
CA TRP A 259 11.44 6.99 6.46
C TRP A 259 12.22 5.71 6.19
N SER A 260 13.02 5.74 5.13
CA SER A 260 13.92 4.65 4.77
C SER A 260 15.13 4.55 5.70
N LYS A 261 15.39 3.34 6.23
CA LYS A 261 16.61 3.08 7.02
C LYS A 261 17.92 3.38 6.28
N LEU A 262 17.89 3.41 4.94
CA LEU A 262 19.07 3.74 4.12
C LEU A 262 19.48 5.21 4.25
N SER A 263 18.57 6.10 4.68
CA SER A 263 18.90 7.50 4.92
C SER A 263 19.51 7.78 6.29
N LEU A 264 19.40 6.84 7.25
CA LEU A 264 19.97 7.02 8.59
C LEU A 264 21.48 6.78 8.53
N THR A 265 22.21 7.80 8.08
CA THR A 265 23.67 7.82 7.97
C THR A 265 24.23 9.11 8.59
N PRO A 266 25.48 9.14 9.01
CA PRO A 266 26.08 10.36 9.62
C PRO A 266 26.11 11.55 8.68
N GLU A 267 26.09 11.35 7.34
CA GLU A 267 26.06 12.43 6.36
C GLU A 267 24.63 12.98 6.14
N CYS A 268 23.63 12.08 6.14
CA CYS A 268 22.27 12.42 5.77
C CYS A 268 21.43 12.86 6.97
N MET A 269 21.53 12.14 8.09
CA MET A 269 20.74 12.40 9.30
C MET A 269 21.65 12.38 10.55
N PRO A 270 22.57 13.36 10.69
CA PRO A 270 23.60 13.35 11.74
C PRO A 270 23.04 13.36 13.17
N ASN A 271 21.95 14.09 13.44
CA ASN A 271 21.37 14.16 14.79
C ASN A 271 20.74 12.82 15.20
N LEU A 272 19.95 12.22 14.31
CA LEU A 272 19.32 10.92 14.56
C LEU A 272 20.34 9.77 14.54
N TRP A 273 21.37 9.86 13.69
CA TRP A 273 22.47 8.91 13.71
C TRP A 273 23.20 8.93 15.06
N GLN A 274 23.54 10.11 15.57
CA GLN A 274 24.16 10.27 16.89
C GLN A 274 23.22 9.77 17.99
N LEU A 275 21.94 10.17 17.95
CA LEU A 275 20.95 9.74 18.94
C LEU A 275 20.81 8.21 18.98
N GLY A 276 20.82 7.55 17.81
CA GLY A 276 20.79 6.08 17.74
C GLY A 276 21.98 5.41 18.47
N HIS A 277 23.13 6.06 18.52
CA HIS A 277 24.28 5.56 19.27
C HIS A 277 24.27 5.95 20.76
N GLU A 278 23.55 6.98 21.12
CA GLU A 278 23.38 7.43 22.52
C GLU A 278 22.25 6.68 23.24
N GLU A 279 21.32 6.05 22.48
CA GLU A 279 20.08 5.49 23.00
C GLU A 279 19.93 4.00 22.60
N GLN A 280 18.69 3.48 22.65
CA GLN A 280 18.40 2.12 22.22
C GLN A 280 18.08 2.10 20.72
N TRP A 281 18.97 1.53 19.92
CA TRP A 281 18.84 1.43 18.48
C TRP A 281 18.44 0.02 18.02
N TYR A 282 17.24 -0.12 17.44
CA TYR A 282 16.76 -1.38 16.89
C TYR A 282 17.02 -1.44 15.38
N GLN A 283 18.14 -2.00 14.96
CA GLN A 283 18.63 -1.97 13.58
C GLN A 283 17.82 -2.85 12.62
N ASN A 284 17.06 -3.83 13.14
CA ASN A 284 16.28 -4.76 12.35
C ASN A 284 14.76 -4.59 12.59
N HIS A 285 14.32 -3.33 12.68
CA HIS A 285 12.91 -3.00 12.83
C HIS A 285 12.21 -2.91 11.48
N VAL A 286 10.95 -3.37 11.43
CA VAL A 286 10.11 -3.32 10.22
C VAL A 286 8.71 -2.81 10.56
N SER A 287 8.14 -2.07 9.64
CA SER A 287 6.72 -1.72 9.65
C SER A 287 5.85 -2.96 9.45
N CYS A 288 4.60 -2.86 9.83
CA CYS A 288 3.57 -3.87 9.58
C CYS A 288 2.83 -3.67 8.24
N GLY A 289 3.18 -2.63 7.51
CA GLY A 289 2.66 -2.35 6.18
C GLY A 289 3.65 -1.54 5.35
N ASN A 290 3.37 -1.40 4.07
CA ASN A 290 4.16 -0.62 3.14
C ASN A 290 3.45 0.67 2.70
N GLY A 291 2.59 1.21 3.55
CA GLY A 291 1.87 2.47 3.35
C GLY A 291 1.35 3.00 4.68
N THR A 292 1.13 4.31 4.75
CA THR A 292 0.85 5.10 5.95
C THR A 292 -0.31 4.55 6.78
N MET A 293 -1.46 4.28 6.14
CA MET A 293 -2.65 3.75 6.81
C MET A 293 -2.33 2.49 7.63
N TYR A 294 -1.55 1.59 7.06
CA TYR A 294 -1.27 0.26 7.62
C TYR A 294 -0.16 0.29 8.65
N GLY A 295 0.90 1.06 8.38
CA GLY A 295 2.01 1.26 9.32
C GLY A 295 1.55 1.91 10.62
N VAL A 296 0.79 3.00 10.51
CA VAL A 296 0.24 3.73 11.67
C VAL A 296 -0.80 2.87 12.42
N PHE A 297 -1.69 2.16 11.70
CA PHE A 297 -2.67 1.28 12.35
C PHE A 297 -1.99 0.24 13.23
N GLY A 298 -1.04 -0.51 12.69
CA GLY A 298 -0.36 -1.54 13.47
C GLY A 298 0.46 -0.98 14.63
N LEU A 299 1.03 0.22 14.47
CA LEU A 299 1.76 0.91 15.54
C LEU A 299 0.85 1.22 16.74
N PHE A 300 -0.39 1.70 16.50
CA PHE A 300 -1.31 2.09 17.57
C PHE A 300 -2.20 0.95 18.09
N THR A 301 -2.44 -0.08 17.31
CA THR A 301 -3.30 -1.20 17.72
C THR A 301 -2.52 -2.44 18.15
N GLY A 302 -1.28 -2.61 17.66
CA GLY A 302 -0.52 -3.85 17.79
C GLY A 302 -1.12 -5.01 16.98
N LEU A 303 -1.98 -4.72 16.00
CA LEU A 303 -2.70 -5.71 15.18
C LEU A 303 -2.36 -5.58 13.70
N GLN A 304 -2.66 -6.67 12.97
CA GLN A 304 -2.43 -6.72 11.54
C GLN A 304 -3.35 -5.74 10.79
N PRO A 305 -2.87 -5.12 9.71
CA PRO A 305 -3.62 -4.11 8.95
C PRO A 305 -4.98 -4.55 8.41
N TYR A 306 -5.19 -5.84 8.16
CA TYR A 306 -6.49 -6.34 7.67
C TYR A 306 -7.63 -6.22 8.72
N TYR A 307 -7.32 -5.93 9.99
CA TYR A 307 -8.34 -5.60 10.99
C TYR A 307 -8.91 -4.17 10.82
N TRP A 308 -8.31 -3.33 10.00
CA TRP A 308 -8.76 -1.95 9.79
C TRP A 308 -10.26 -1.82 9.50
N PRO A 309 -10.83 -2.57 8.50
CA PRO A 309 -12.26 -2.43 8.20
C PRO A 309 -13.17 -2.83 9.36
N ALA A 310 -12.74 -3.80 10.18
CA ALA A 310 -13.49 -4.23 11.36
C ALA A 310 -13.47 -3.15 12.46
N PHE A 311 -12.34 -2.51 12.70
CA PHE A 311 -12.24 -1.37 13.63
C PHE A 311 -13.10 -0.18 13.16
N GLU A 312 -13.02 0.19 11.89
CA GLU A 312 -13.82 1.28 11.33
C GLU A 312 -15.31 0.96 11.39
N GLY A 313 -15.71 -0.26 11.02
CA GLY A 313 -17.12 -0.67 10.99
C GLY A 313 -17.76 -0.86 12.37
N SER A 314 -17.00 -1.31 13.37
CA SER A 314 -17.48 -1.51 14.74
C SER A 314 -17.27 -0.29 15.64
N HIS A 315 -16.59 0.76 15.16
CA HIS A 315 -16.16 1.90 15.97
C HIS A 315 -15.36 1.50 17.21
N THR A 316 -14.51 0.48 17.09
CA THR A 316 -13.66 0.00 18.18
C THR A 316 -12.42 0.88 18.30
N SER A 317 -12.10 1.32 19.53
CA SER A 317 -10.89 2.10 19.82
C SER A 317 -9.70 1.19 20.11
N PRO A 318 -8.45 1.60 19.77
CA PRO A 318 -7.26 0.91 20.21
C PRO A 318 -7.12 0.90 21.74
N VAL A 319 -6.86 -0.27 22.32
CA VAL A 319 -6.70 -0.40 23.79
C VAL A 319 -5.61 0.50 24.38
N LEU A 320 -4.56 0.79 23.60
CA LEU A 320 -3.51 1.74 24.03
C LEU A 320 -4.08 3.15 24.22
N ILE A 321 -4.88 3.64 23.29
CA ILE A 321 -5.48 4.96 23.35
C ILE A 321 -6.45 5.03 24.54
N ASP A 322 -7.32 4.03 24.68
CA ASP A 322 -8.27 3.95 25.80
C ASP A 322 -7.54 3.87 27.15
N ARG A 323 -6.42 3.14 27.22
CA ARG A 323 -5.60 3.06 28.44
C ARG A 323 -4.95 4.39 28.79
N LEU A 324 -4.35 5.08 27.84
CA LEU A 324 -3.75 6.40 28.05
C LEU A 324 -4.82 7.44 28.48
N MET A 325 -6.00 7.38 27.88
CA MET A 325 -7.14 8.23 28.30
C MET A 325 -7.60 7.91 29.72
N ALA A 326 -7.69 6.63 30.09
CA ALA A 326 -8.06 6.19 31.44
C ALA A 326 -7.01 6.58 32.49
N ASP A 327 -5.74 6.69 32.12
CA ASP A 327 -4.65 7.17 32.97
C ASP A 327 -4.52 8.71 32.99
N ASP A 328 -5.50 9.41 32.40
CA ASP A 328 -5.61 10.88 32.40
C ASP A 328 -4.40 11.60 31.74
N TYR A 329 -3.82 11.01 30.68
CA TYR A 329 -2.77 11.66 29.91
C TYR A 329 -3.27 12.93 29.20
N ASP A 330 -2.44 13.98 29.18
CA ASP A 330 -2.63 15.15 28.29
C ASP A 330 -2.26 14.74 26.87
N PHE A 331 -3.29 14.58 26.02
CA PHE A 331 -3.13 14.09 24.65
C PHE A 331 -2.86 15.23 23.68
N ARG A 332 -1.75 15.19 22.95
CA ARG A 332 -1.38 16.18 21.95
C ARG A 332 -1.01 15.48 20.63
N VAL A 333 -1.71 15.81 19.57
CA VAL A 333 -1.44 15.28 18.22
C VAL A 333 -1.06 16.41 17.27
N TYR A 334 0.09 16.29 16.64
CA TYR A 334 0.67 17.27 15.72
C TYR A 334 0.85 16.66 14.34
N PRO A 335 -0.21 16.53 13.53
CA PRO A 335 -0.11 15.96 12.19
C PRO A 335 0.35 17.03 11.19
N SER A 336 1.34 16.75 10.36
CA SER A 336 1.71 17.62 9.24
C SER A 336 0.64 17.56 8.14
N ALA A 337 0.33 16.39 7.63
CA ALA A 337 -0.78 16.15 6.72
C ALA A 337 -2.09 15.90 7.48
N SER A 338 -3.24 15.92 6.77
CA SER A 338 -4.54 15.63 7.37
C SER A 338 -4.64 14.18 7.83
N ILE A 339 -5.18 13.96 9.03
CA ILE A 339 -5.50 12.64 9.59
C ILE A 339 -6.95 12.21 9.32
N GLU A 340 -7.62 12.86 8.39
CA GLU A 340 -8.94 12.45 7.91
C GLU A 340 -8.86 11.54 6.68
N ASN A 341 -7.70 11.50 6.03
CA ASN A 341 -7.44 10.61 4.91
C ASN A 341 -5.95 10.17 4.90
N PRO A 342 -5.64 8.98 5.44
CA PRO A 342 -6.53 7.95 6.02
C PRO A 342 -7.28 8.45 7.27
N PRO A 343 -8.50 7.93 7.55
CA PRO A 343 -9.36 8.44 8.62
C PRO A 343 -8.90 7.99 10.02
N PHE A 344 -7.68 8.35 10.42
CA PHE A 344 -7.14 8.06 11.75
C PHE A 344 -7.96 8.69 12.87
N ASN A 345 -8.56 9.85 12.61
CA ASN A 345 -9.47 10.52 13.53
C ASN A 345 -10.65 9.65 13.95
N ARG A 346 -11.18 8.80 13.04
CA ARG A 346 -12.34 7.93 13.28
C ARG A 346 -11.97 6.52 13.73
N VAL A 347 -10.76 6.04 13.39
CA VAL A 347 -10.34 4.66 13.67
C VAL A 347 -9.41 4.60 14.88
N LEU A 348 -8.45 5.49 14.99
CA LEU A 348 -7.45 5.46 16.05
C LEU A 348 -7.75 6.45 17.19
N PHE A 349 -8.16 7.66 16.86
CA PHE A 349 -8.26 8.78 17.80
C PHE A 349 -9.70 9.23 18.09
N GLN A 350 -10.69 8.37 17.83
CA GLN A 350 -12.12 8.72 17.97
C GLN A 350 -12.53 9.22 19.37
N HIS A 351 -11.80 8.80 20.42
CA HIS A 351 -12.07 9.20 21.81
C HIS A 351 -11.18 10.36 22.26
N VAL A 352 -10.24 10.82 21.46
CA VAL A 352 -9.34 11.92 21.82
C VAL A 352 -10.06 13.26 21.67
N PRO A 353 -10.24 14.03 22.75
CA PRO A 353 -10.94 15.31 22.68
C PRO A 353 -10.08 16.38 21.99
N ASN A 354 -10.73 17.31 21.29
CA ASN A 354 -10.08 18.47 20.65
C ASN A 354 -8.93 18.09 19.71
N LEU A 355 -9.07 16.96 19.03
CA LEU A 355 -8.07 16.42 18.11
C LEU A 355 -7.77 17.42 16.98
N ARG A 356 -6.50 17.72 16.77
CA ARG A 356 -6.05 18.50 15.62
C ARG A 356 -6.07 17.59 14.39
N LEU A 357 -6.80 17.99 13.35
CA LEU A 357 -7.01 17.16 12.16
C LEU A 357 -5.97 17.41 11.08
N GLU A 358 -5.46 18.64 10.98
CA GLU A 358 -4.51 19.06 9.96
C GLU A 358 -3.66 20.24 10.43
N THR A 359 -2.64 20.57 9.67
CA THR A 359 -1.79 21.75 9.88
C THR A 359 -1.78 22.62 8.63
N GLU A 360 -2.02 23.93 8.82
CA GLU A 360 -1.92 24.89 7.73
C GLU A 360 -0.47 25.07 7.27
N GLY A 361 -0.26 25.09 5.96
CA GLY A 361 1.04 25.30 5.31
C GLY A 361 0.95 25.07 3.81
N LYS A 362 1.76 25.79 3.03
CA LYS A 362 1.76 25.67 1.57
C LYS A 362 2.47 24.41 1.09
N THR A 363 3.44 23.94 1.85
CA THR A 363 4.27 22.78 1.52
C THR A 363 4.37 21.87 2.75
N ALA A 364 4.75 20.61 2.57
CA ALA A 364 5.04 19.72 3.68
C ALA A 364 6.17 20.27 4.57
N TYR A 365 7.17 20.92 3.97
CA TYR A 365 8.21 21.59 4.73
C TYR A 365 7.66 22.67 5.67
N ASP A 366 6.73 23.51 5.20
CA ASP A 366 6.10 24.57 6.03
C ASP A 366 5.29 23.94 7.16
N ARG A 367 4.52 22.89 6.87
CA ARG A 367 3.70 22.18 7.86
C ARG A 367 4.57 21.48 8.90
N ASP A 368 5.63 20.80 8.50
CA ASP A 368 6.59 20.14 9.39
C ASP A 368 7.29 21.15 10.31
N GLN A 369 7.70 22.30 9.78
CA GLN A 369 8.24 23.39 10.58
C GLN A 369 7.19 23.93 11.59
N GLN A 370 5.91 23.99 11.18
CA GLN A 370 4.85 24.49 12.06
C GLN A 370 4.55 23.51 13.19
N ILE A 371 4.41 22.22 12.93
CA ILE A 371 4.14 21.23 13.99
C ILE A 371 5.31 21.14 14.99
N LYS A 372 6.55 21.25 14.51
CA LYS A 372 7.72 21.35 15.38
C LYS A 372 7.64 22.58 16.30
N LYS A 373 7.34 23.77 15.74
CA LYS A 373 7.20 25.01 16.51
C LYS A 373 6.08 24.92 17.54
N ASP A 374 4.95 24.30 17.15
CA ASP A 374 3.81 24.14 18.03
C ASP A 374 4.14 23.25 19.22
N LEU A 375 4.77 22.09 18.97
CA LEU A 375 5.21 21.21 20.07
C LEU A 375 6.20 21.94 20.99
N ILE A 376 7.23 22.61 20.44
CA ILE A 376 8.19 23.38 21.24
C ILE A 376 7.49 24.44 22.08
N ARG A 377 6.52 25.17 21.55
CA ARG A 377 5.73 26.16 22.29
C ARG A 377 4.94 25.52 23.44
N ASP A 378 4.40 24.33 23.23
CA ASP A 378 3.53 23.65 24.19
C ASP A 378 4.32 22.91 25.29
N LEU A 379 5.61 22.57 25.08
CA LEU A 379 6.45 21.86 26.06
C LEU A 379 6.50 22.52 27.45
N PRO A 380 6.62 23.86 27.62
CA PRO A 380 6.60 24.47 28.95
C PRO A 380 5.26 24.28 29.69
N GLU A 381 4.13 24.28 28.99
CA GLU A 381 2.82 24.00 29.57
C GLU A 381 2.75 22.52 30.00
N LEU A 382 3.19 21.59 29.16
CA LEU A 382 3.25 20.16 29.46
C LEU A 382 4.19 19.87 30.64
N LYS A 383 5.33 20.57 30.76
CA LYS A 383 6.25 20.45 31.90
C LYS A 383 5.59 20.87 33.23
N ASN A 384 4.82 21.96 33.21
CA ASN A 384 4.19 22.50 34.39
C ASN A 384 2.86 21.81 34.72
N GLY A 385 2.36 20.96 33.84
CA GLY A 385 1.16 20.15 34.03
C GLY A 385 1.34 19.13 35.17
N GLN A 386 0.22 18.78 35.82
CA GLN A 386 0.21 17.76 36.89
C GLN A 386 0.00 16.32 36.30
N LYS A 387 -0.23 16.21 35.01
CA LYS A 387 -0.54 14.98 34.31
C LYS A 387 0.61 14.58 33.41
N PRO A 388 0.85 13.27 33.21
CA PRO A 388 1.75 12.85 32.15
C PRO A 388 1.14 13.23 30.79
N PHE A 389 1.98 13.45 29.78
CA PHE A 389 1.51 13.72 28.43
C PHE A 389 1.82 12.54 27.48
N PHE A 390 0.95 12.40 26.50
CA PHE A 390 1.21 11.63 25.27
C PHE A 390 1.20 12.59 24.10
N SER A 391 2.36 12.79 23.47
CA SER A 391 2.49 13.62 22.29
C SER A 391 2.83 12.78 21.08
N PHE A 392 2.04 12.90 20.02
CA PHE A 392 2.29 12.28 18.72
C PHE A 392 2.56 13.37 17.69
N ILE A 393 3.77 13.40 17.15
CA ILE A 393 4.15 14.30 16.06
C ILE A 393 4.45 13.47 14.81
N PHE A 394 3.81 13.85 13.68
CA PHE A 394 3.89 13.10 12.43
C PHE A 394 4.36 14.00 11.29
N PHE A 395 5.61 13.82 10.87
CA PHE A 395 6.28 14.55 9.80
C PHE A 395 5.94 13.96 8.43
N ASP A 396 5.74 14.82 7.40
CA ASP A 396 5.30 14.45 6.04
C ASP A 396 6.35 14.76 4.95
N LEU A 397 7.41 15.49 5.25
CA LEU A 397 8.33 16.01 4.26
C LEU A 397 9.04 14.93 3.42
N LEU A 398 9.32 13.74 3.97
CA LEU A 398 9.99 12.66 3.24
C LEU A 398 9.06 11.96 2.25
N HIS A 399 7.75 12.07 2.45
CA HIS A 399 6.75 11.59 1.52
C HIS A 399 6.52 12.58 0.37
N ALA A 400 6.41 13.88 0.68
CA ALA A 400 6.00 14.90 -0.29
C ALA A 400 7.18 15.59 -1.04
N TYR A 401 8.42 15.50 -0.55
CA TYR A 401 9.65 16.12 -1.12
C TYR A 401 9.56 17.63 -1.38
N SER A 402 8.61 18.34 -0.79
CA SER A 402 8.33 19.75 -1.11
C SER A 402 9.23 20.71 -0.36
N LEU A 403 10.50 20.76 -0.75
CA LEU A 403 11.53 21.64 -0.21
C LEU A 403 11.66 22.97 -0.97
N PRO A 404 11.96 24.08 -0.27
CA PRO A 404 12.48 25.29 -0.90
C PRO A 404 13.76 25.00 -1.70
N LYS A 405 13.90 25.62 -2.88
CA LYS A 405 15.03 25.37 -3.80
C LYS A 405 16.41 25.58 -3.16
N GLU A 406 16.53 26.56 -2.28
CA GLU A 406 17.75 26.85 -1.52
C GLU A 406 18.20 25.74 -0.58
N LEU A 407 17.31 24.82 -0.23
CA LEU A 407 17.59 23.65 0.64
C LEU A 407 17.92 22.38 -0.13
N LEU A 408 17.87 22.42 -1.47
CA LEU A 408 18.16 21.26 -2.33
C LEU A 408 19.66 21.08 -2.66
N ASN A 409 20.54 21.86 -2.08
CA ASN A 409 21.95 21.98 -2.52
C ASN A 409 22.93 21.06 -1.78
N ARG A 410 22.52 20.39 -0.70
CA ARG A 410 23.42 19.56 0.11
C ARG A 410 23.85 18.28 -0.60
N PHE A 411 22.90 17.60 -1.22
CA PHE A 411 23.15 16.36 -1.97
C PHE A 411 22.84 16.61 -3.44
N GLN A 412 23.87 16.47 -4.30
CA GLN A 412 23.80 16.78 -5.73
C GLN A 412 24.34 15.60 -6.58
N PRO A 413 23.84 15.40 -7.82
CA PRO A 413 22.71 16.12 -8.44
C PRO A 413 21.38 15.78 -7.77
N SER A 414 20.46 16.74 -7.70
CA SER A 414 19.14 16.56 -7.10
C SER A 414 18.04 17.01 -8.05
N TRP A 415 16.91 16.30 -8.06
CA TRP A 415 15.69 16.84 -8.65
C TRP A 415 15.17 18.02 -7.81
N GLU A 416 14.35 18.86 -8.42
CA GLU A 416 13.68 19.97 -7.74
C GLU A 416 12.35 19.53 -7.09
N TYR A 417 11.71 18.50 -7.65
CA TYR A 417 10.46 17.88 -7.18
C TYR A 417 10.40 16.42 -7.62
N GLY A 418 9.46 15.65 -7.07
CA GLY A 418 9.25 14.24 -7.39
C GLY A 418 8.54 14.06 -8.74
N ASP A 419 9.28 13.91 -9.83
CA ASP A 419 8.74 13.67 -11.17
C ASP A 419 8.56 12.16 -11.42
N PHE A 420 7.46 11.62 -10.93
CA PHE A 420 7.16 10.19 -11.04
C PHE A 420 6.96 9.72 -12.49
N ALA A 421 6.61 10.61 -13.42
CA ALA A 421 6.42 10.27 -14.83
C ALA A 421 7.74 9.89 -15.55
N ARG A 422 8.88 10.29 -15.01
CA ARG A 422 10.21 9.96 -15.55
C ARG A 422 10.72 8.60 -15.10
N LEU A 423 10.12 7.99 -14.07
CA LEU A 423 10.62 6.78 -13.47
C LEU A 423 10.58 5.59 -14.43
N ASN A 424 11.69 4.90 -14.54
CA ASN A 424 11.84 3.67 -15.30
C ASN A 424 13.06 2.87 -14.82
N ASN A 425 13.17 1.61 -15.22
CA ASN A 425 14.19 0.71 -14.71
C ASN A 425 15.64 1.08 -15.09
N ASP A 426 15.81 1.81 -16.19
CA ASP A 426 17.14 2.17 -16.73
C ASP A 426 17.63 3.51 -16.20
N MET A 427 16.78 4.25 -15.49
CA MET A 427 17.10 5.57 -14.96
C MET A 427 18.13 5.47 -13.82
N ASP A 428 19.05 6.45 -13.78
CA ASP A 428 19.89 6.68 -12.60
C ASP A 428 19.03 7.20 -11.44
N PRO A 429 18.90 6.46 -10.31
CA PRO A 429 18.10 6.89 -9.17
C PRO A 429 18.72 8.04 -8.40
N THR A 430 20.01 8.35 -8.60
CA THR A 430 20.77 9.28 -7.76
C THR A 430 20.12 10.67 -7.63
N PRO A 431 19.60 11.32 -8.69
CA PRO A 431 19.01 12.65 -8.53
C PRO A 431 17.70 12.63 -7.71
N PHE A 432 16.90 11.57 -7.83
CA PHE A 432 15.69 11.42 -7.04
C PHE A 432 16.02 11.03 -5.59
N TRP A 433 16.95 10.08 -5.39
CA TRP A 433 17.45 9.74 -4.06
C TRP A 433 18.06 10.95 -3.34
N ASN A 434 18.77 11.85 -4.04
CA ASN A 434 19.32 13.06 -3.45
C ASN A 434 18.25 14.10 -3.08
N LEU A 435 17.13 14.16 -3.80
CA LEU A 435 15.97 14.95 -3.38
C LEU A 435 15.43 14.45 -2.03
N TYR A 436 15.27 13.13 -1.89
CA TYR A 436 14.89 12.51 -0.63
C TYR A 436 15.90 12.79 0.48
N ARG A 437 17.20 12.65 0.23
CA ARG A 437 18.26 12.92 1.23
C ARG A 437 18.28 14.39 1.67
N ASN A 438 18.01 15.33 0.79
CA ASN A 438 17.87 16.74 1.16
C ASN A 438 16.68 16.94 2.10
N SER A 439 15.56 16.28 1.85
CA SER A 439 14.38 16.28 2.72
C SER A 439 14.68 15.63 4.07
N ALA A 440 15.32 14.47 4.07
CA ALA A 440 15.71 13.74 5.28
C ALA A 440 16.63 14.56 6.20
N TYR A 441 17.58 15.29 5.61
CA TYR A 441 18.44 16.20 6.36
C TYR A 441 17.67 17.33 7.07
N GLN A 442 16.60 17.85 6.45
CA GLN A 442 15.79 18.88 7.10
C GLN A 442 14.94 18.31 8.24
N VAL A 443 14.37 17.12 8.07
CA VAL A 443 13.63 16.44 9.15
C VAL A 443 14.58 16.10 10.30
N ASP A 444 15.77 15.61 10.02
CA ASP A 444 16.81 15.36 11.04
C ASP A 444 17.12 16.62 11.88
N LYS A 445 17.24 17.79 11.25
CA LYS A 445 17.40 19.06 11.96
C LYS A 445 16.21 19.38 12.84
N MET A 446 14.97 19.20 12.33
CA MET A 446 13.76 19.47 13.09
C MET A 446 13.66 18.58 14.33
N VAL A 447 13.97 17.28 14.19
CA VAL A 447 13.97 16.35 15.32
C VAL A 447 15.09 16.69 16.30
N GLY A 448 16.30 17.02 15.80
CA GLY A 448 17.42 17.47 16.64
C GLY A 448 17.05 18.70 17.48
N GLU A 449 16.34 19.68 16.92
CA GLU A 449 15.85 20.86 17.63
C GLU A 449 14.82 20.48 18.73
N LEU A 450 13.90 19.53 18.47
CA LEU A 450 12.96 19.01 19.47
C LEU A 450 13.68 18.33 20.64
N ILE A 451 14.65 17.46 20.35
CA ILE A 451 15.46 16.77 21.39
C ILE A 451 16.27 17.78 22.21
N ALA A 452 16.87 18.77 21.56
CA ALA A 452 17.62 19.83 22.25
C ALA A 452 16.71 20.65 23.18
N GLU A 453 15.47 20.94 22.78
CA GLU A 453 14.52 21.67 23.59
C GLU A 453 14.03 20.85 24.81
N LEU A 454 13.78 19.54 24.64
CA LEU A 454 13.47 18.65 25.77
C LEU A 454 14.61 18.61 26.78
N ARG A 455 15.88 18.54 26.31
CA ARG A 455 17.06 18.61 27.18
C ARG A 455 17.17 19.97 27.88
N ARG A 456 16.96 21.06 27.17
CA ARG A 456 16.97 22.43 27.73
C ARG A 456 15.92 22.65 28.82
N LEU A 457 14.78 22.00 28.67
CA LEU A 457 13.67 22.08 29.63
C LEU A 457 13.77 21.03 30.75
N ASP A 458 14.83 20.24 30.85
CA ASP A 458 14.98 19.10 31.79
C ASP A 458 13.79 18.12 31.72
N MET A 459 13.22 17.92 30.52
CA MET A 459 12.13 16.98 30.28
C MET A 459 12.62 15.66 29.66
N TYR A 460 13.83 15.66 29.10
CA TYR A 460 14.39 14.50 28.39
C TYR A 460 14.43 13.26 29.30
N ASP A 461 15.03 13.37 30.48
CA ASP A 461 15.21 12.26 31.41
C ASP A 461 13.91 11.79 32.11
N ASN A 462 12.77 12.39 31.79
CA ASN A 462 11.44 11.99 32.27
C ASN A 462 10.45 11.72 31.13
N THR A 463 10.93 11.59 29.89
CA THR A 463 10.10 11.36 28.72
C THR A 463 10.58 10.11 27.97
N LEU A 464 9.73 9.12 27.82
CA LEU A 464 9.95 7.98 26.94
C LEU A 464 9.75 8.45 25.49
N ILE A 465 10.79 8.32 24.64
CA ILE A 465 10.73 8.83 23.27
C ILE A 465 10.89 7.68 22.29
N PHE A 466 9.94 7.54 21.36
CA PHE A 466 10.03 6.61 20.24
C PHE A 466 10.15 7.41 18.94
N ILE A 467 11.13 7.07 18.11
CA ILE A 467 11.36 7.70 16.80
C ILE A 467 11.41 6.61 15.75
N SER A 468 10.46 6.62 14.81
CA SER A 468 10.39 5.61 13.74
C SER A 468 9.79 6.20 12.46
N GLY A 469 9.79 5.44 11.37
CA GLY A 469 8.96 5.69 10.19
C GLY A 469 7.68 4.85 10.25
N ASP A 470 6.63 5.27 9.58
CA ASP A 470 5.41 4.47 9.40
C ASP A 470 5.61 3.35 8.37
N HIS A 471 6.33 3.62 7.30
CA HIS A 471 6.87 2.69 6.30
C HIS A 471 8.13 3.29 5.67
N SER A 472 8.76 2.54 4.76
CA SER A 472 9.94 2.97 4.03
C SER A 472 9.62 3.36 2.58
N GLN A 473 10.63 3.82 1.85
CA GLN A 473 10.53 4.31 0.47
C GLN A 473 11.64 3.68 -0.37
N GLU A 474 11.28 3.10 -1.51
CA GLU A 474 12.18 2.40 -2.44
C GLU A 474 12.54 3.26 -3.65
N TYR A 475 13.79 3.18 -4.08
CA TYR A 475 14.38 3.92 -5.21
C TYR A 475 14.98 2.97 -6.25
N ASN A 476 14.28 1.87 -6.53
CA ASN A 476 14.67 0.84 -7.50
C ASN A 476 16.00 0.12 -7.13
N GLU A 477 16.25 -0.08 -5.83
CA GLU A 477 17.47 -0.75 -5.36
C GLU A 477 17.59 -2.18 -5.90
N ASN A 478 16.47 -2.88 -6.04
CA ASN A 478 16.41 -4.23 -6.63
C ASN A 478 16.51 -4.26 -8.16
N LYS A 479 16.55 -3.10 -8.85
CA LYS A 479 16.55 -3.01 -10.31
C LYS A 479 15.37 -3.76 -10.98
N LYS A 480 14.18 -3.69 -10.35
CA LYS A 480 12.94 -4.31 -10.83
C LYS A 480 11.84 -3.30 -11.10
N ASN A 481 12.24 -2.03 -11.26
CA ASN A 481 11.36 -0.91 -11.52
C ASN A 481 10.30 -0.72 -10.41
N TYR A 482 10.74 -0.85 -9.15
CA TYR A 482 9.95 -0.47 -7.99
C TYR A 482 10.41 0.88 -7.46
N TRP A 483 9.45 1.80 -7.34
CA TRP A 483 9.67 3.17 -6.89
C TRP A 483 8.60 3.53 -5.87
N GLY A 484 9.00 4.24 -4.81
CA GLY A 484 8.06 4.63 -3.78
C GLY A 484 7.72 3.51 -2.80
N HIS A 485 6.45 3.37 -2.50
CA HIS A 485 5.89 2.41 -1.53
C HIS A 485 4.61 1.77 -2.09
N ASN A 486 3.89 0.96 -1.31
CA ASN A 486 2.65 0.23 -1.69
C ASN A 486 2.80 -0.83 -2.79
N SER A 487 4.01 -1.13 -3.28
CA SER A 487 4.21 -2.01 -4.43
C SER A 487 4.76 -3.40 -4.10
N ASN A 488 5.50 -3.55 -2.99
CA ASN A 488 6.04 -4.84 -2.53
C ASN A 488 6.29 -4.82 -1.02
N PHE A 489 6.76 -5.94 -0.45
CA PHE A 489 7.07 -6.07 0.97
C PHE A 489 8.56 -6.36 1.23
N SER A 490 9.44 -5.92 0.34
CA SER A 490 10.88 -5.95 0.61
C SER A 490 11.26 -5.00 1.74
N THR A 491 12.44 -5.22 2.30
CA THR A 491 12.97 -4.33 3.35
C THR A 491 13.17 -2.89 2.88
N TYR A 492 13.15 -2.62 1.56
CA TYR A 492 13.19 -1.26 1.02
C TYR A 492 11.86 -0.51 1.19
N GLN A 493 10.73 -1.22 1.33
CA GLN A 493 9.42 -0.59 1.57
C GLN A 493 8.88 -0.75 2.98
N ILE A 494 9.38 -1.74 3.75
CA ILE A 494 8.91 -1.96 5.13
C ILE A 494 10.00 -1.78 6.19
N GLY A 495 11.28 -1.71 5.81
CA GLY A 495 12.39 -1.56 6.75
C GLY A 495 12.56 -0.11 7.20
N VAL A 496 12.20 0.19 8.42
CA VAL A 496 12.25 1.53 9.02
C VAL A 496 13.25 1.57 10.17
N PRO A 497 13.87 2.72 10.48
CA PRO A 497 14.62 2.90 11.72
C PRO A 497 13.70 2.83 12.94
N LEU A 498 14.24 2.39 14.07
CA LEU A 498 13.63 2.59 15.39
C LEU A 498 14.71 2.98 16.41
N ILE A 499 14.57 4.16 16.99
CA ILE A 499 15.38 4.68 18.09
C ILE A 499 14.45 4.92 19.28
N VAL A 500 14.82 4.40 20.44
CA VAL A 500 14.02 4.54 21.66
C VAL A 500 14.89 5.11 22.78
N HIS A 501 14.55 6.31 23.25
CA HIS A 501 15.09 6.84 24.49
C HIS A 501 14.24 6.34 25.66
N VAL A 502 14.87 5.63 26.57
CA VAL A 502 14.24 5.14 27.81
C VAL A 502 14.93 5.81 29.00
N PRO A 503 14.23 6.64 29.78
CA PRO A 503 14.81 7.34 30.91
C PRO A 503 15.60 6.41 31.86
N GLY A 504 16.88 6.76 32.12
CA GLY A 504 17.74 6.01 33.01
C GLY A 504 18.29 4.70 32.48
N GLN A 505 18.11 4.37 31.21
CA GLN A 505 18.74 3.21 30.58
C GLN A 505 19.98 3.62 29.76
N GLU A 506 20.95 2.72 29.72
CA GLU A 506 22.18 2.91 28.93
C GLU A 506 21.91 2.65 27.44
N ALA A 507 22.76 3.24 26.59
CA ALA A 507 22.74 3.00 25.15
C ALA A 507 22.93 1.51 24.82
N ALA A 508 22.15 1.02 23.85
CA ALA A 508 22.24 -0.37 23.40
C ALA A 508 21.84 -0.51 21.94
N THR A 509 22.51 -1.41 21.23
CA THR A 509 22.15 -1.77 19.86
C THR A 509 21.53 -3.16 19.81
N TYR A 510 20.35 -3.26 19.22
CA TYR A 510 19.60 -4.50 19.07
C TYR A 510 19.52 -4.90 17.60
N THR A 511 19.85 -6.17 17.31
CA THR A 511 19.86 -6.74 15.95
C THR A 511 18.73 -7.76 15.71
N HIS A 512 18.02 -8.16 16.76
CA HIS A 512 16.86 -9.05 16.60
C HIS A 512 15.72 -8.33 15.87
N ARG A 513 14.86 -9.11 15.20
CA ARG A 513 13.72 -8.59 14.45
C ARG A 513 12.63 -8.06 15.39
N THR A 514 12.30 -6.77 15.23
CA THR A 514 11.18 -6.09 15.88
C THR A 514 10.22 -5.53 14.84
N THR A 515 8.97 -5.30 15.23
CA THR A 515 7.91 -4.81 14.33
C THR A 515 7.09 -3.72 15.00
N HIS A 516 6.33 -2.94 14.26
CA HIS A 516 5.39 -1.96 14.80
C HIS A 516 4.39 -2.57 15.80
N TYR A 517 4.03 -3.84 15.65
CA TYR A 517 3.15 -4.52 16.60
C TYR A 517 3.71 -4.53 18.03
N ASP A 518 5.04 -4.40 18.20
CA ASP A 518 5.74 -4.51 19.47
C ASP A 518 5.65 -3.23 20.32
N PHE A 519 5.22 -2.12 19.72
CA PHE A 519 5.04 -0.85 20.40
C PHE A 519 3.94 -0.92 21.47
N VAL A 520 2.75 -1.40 21.10
CA VAL A 520 1.59 -1.49 22.01
C VAL A 520 1.90 -2.36 23.23
N PRO A 521 2.33 -3.63 23.09
CA PRO A 521 2.58 -4.46 24.25
C PRO A 521 3.71 -3.93 25.14
N THR A 522 4.73 -3.30 24.55
CA THR A 522 5.83 -2.69 25.34
C THR A 522 5.31 -1.54 26.20
N LEU A 523 4.50 -0.63 25.64
CA LEU A 523 3.90 0.44 26.43
C LEU A 523 2.93 -0.07 27.48
N MET A 524 1.99 -0.94 27.10
CA MET A 524 0.94 -1.44 27.98
C MET A 524 1.52 -2.23 29.16
N HIS A 525 2.45 -3.15 28.89
CA HIS A 525 3.03 -4.02 29.90
C HIS A 525 4.11 -3.32 30.73
N ASP A 526 5.13 -2.69 30.11
CA ASP A 526 6.33 -2.21 30.81
C ASP A 526 6.13 -0.84 31.49
N TYR A 527 5.12 -0.06 31.04
CA TYR A 527 4.94 1.33 31.51
C TYR A 527 3.53 1.64 32.05
N LEU A 528 2.48 1.00 31.53
CA LEU A 528 1.08 1.30 31.90
C LEU A 528 0.47 0.26 32.85
N GLY A 529 1.26 -0.70 33.32
CA GLY A 529 0.89 -1.66 34.34
C GLY A 529 -0.17 -2.70 33.92
N VAL A 530 -0.35 -2.94 32.64
CA VAL A 530 -1.28 -3.96 32.13
C VAL A 530 -0.73 -5.35 32.40
N THR A 531 -1.58 -6.24 32.93
CA THR A 531 -1.21 -7.59 33.37
C THR A 531 -1.81 -8.71 32.51
N ASN A 532 -2.68 -8.39 31.56
CA ASN A 532 -3.22 -9.37 30.63
C ASN A 532 -2.10 -10.08 29.84
N PRO A 533 -2.29 -11.36 29.48
CA PRO A 533 -1.48 -11.97 28.42
C PRO A 533 -1.44 -11.10 27.17
N LEU A 534 -0.28 -10.95 26.53
CA LEU A 534 -0.14 -10.12 25.33
C LEU A 534 -1.12 -10.54 24.23
N ASP A 535 -1.38 -11.83 24.12
CA ASP A 535 -2.31 -12.43 23.15
C ASP A 535 -3.77 -11.97 23.30
N ASP A 536 -4.13 -11.35 24.41
CA ASP A 536 -5.48 -10.80 24.62
C ASP A 536 -5.73 -9.52 23.81
N TYR A 537 -4.69 -8.78 23.44
CA TYR A 537 -4.86 -7.46 22.85
C TYR A 537 -3.86 -7.08 21.75
N THR A 538 -2.87 -7.93 21.43
CA THR A 538 -1.87 -7.63 20.41
C THR A 538 -1.36 -8.87 19.68
N ALA A 539 -0.89 -8.69 18.45
CA ALA A 539 -0.11 -9.67 17.71
C ALA A 539 1.41 -9.48 17.93
N GLY A 540 1.79 -8.43 18.66
CA GLY A 540 3.18 -8.07 18.93
C GLY A 540 3.80 -8.83 20.09
N ARG A 541 5.06 -8.51 20.35
CA ARG A 541 5.85 -8.97 21.51
C ARG A 541 6.49 -7.76 22.16
N LEU A 542 7.06 -7.93 23.34
CA LEU A 542 7.87 -6.86 23.94
C LEU A 542 9.09 -6.56 23.04
N LEU A 543 9.49 -5.31 22.92
CA LEU A 543 10.71 -4.92 22.20
C LEU A 543 11.97 -5.59 22.79
N SER A 544 11.93 -5.95 24.07
CA SER A 544 12.98 -6.68 24.76
C SER A 544 13.03 -8.18 24.46
N ASP A 545 11.99 -8.76 23.82
CA ASP A 545 11.94 -10.19 23.48
C ASP A 545 12.83 -10.50 22.28
N LYS A 546 13.99 -11.13 22.54
CA LYS A 546 14.98 -11.52 21.52
C LYS A 546 14.69 -12.88 20.88
N THR A 547 13.58 -13.53 21.21
CA THR A 547 13.22 -14.83 20.64
C THR A 547 13.04 -14.73 19.14
N PRO A 548 13.69 -15.56 18.32
CA PRO A 548 13.54 -15.51 16.86
C PRO A 548 12.08 -15.66 16.45
N ARG A 549 11.65 -14.87 15.48
CA ARG A 549 10.31 -14.97 14.89
C ARG A 549 10.33 -15.97 13.74
N LEU A 550 9.44 -16.95 13.80
CA LEU A 550 9.25 -17.91 12.71
C LEU A 550 8.62 -17.24 11.46
N TRP A 551 7.85 -16.19 11.71
CA TRP A 551 7.17 -15.41 10.69
C TRP A 551 6.78 -14.05 11.27
N HIS A 552 6.51 -13.09 10.41
CA HIS A 552 5.74 -11.90 10.75
C HIS A 552 4.88 -11.50 9.54
N PHE A 553 3.75 -10.89 9.83
CA PHE A 553 2.78 -10.47 8.85
C PHE A 553 3.03 -9.01 8.46
N VAL A 554 2.88 -8.70 7.19
CA VAL A 554 2.84 -7.33 6.66
C VAL A 554 1.72 -7.24 5.64
N GLY A 555 1.06 -6.10 5.54
CA GLY A 555 -0.05 -5.98 4.62
C GLY A 555 -0.37 -4.56 4.20
N ASN A 556 -1.23 -4.49 3.19
CA ASN A 556 -1.94 -3.29 2.79
C ASN A 556 -3.38 -3.66 2.38
N GLU A 557 -4.14 -2.70 1.86
CA GLU A 557 -5.55 -2.90 1.49
C GLU A 557 -5.78 -4.00 0.44
N LEU A 558 -4.81 -4.21 -0.44
CA LEU A 558 -4.95 -5.10 -1.61
C LEU A 558 -4.34 -6.47 -1.37
N ARG A 559 -3.28 -6.54 -0.58
CA ARG A 559 -2.46 -7.74 -0.41
C ARG A 559 -1.72 -7.75 0.91
N TYR A 560 -1.30 -8.92 1.31
CA TYR A 560 -0.48 -9.13 2.48
C TYR A 560 0.59 -10.18 2.22
N ALA A 561 1.60 -10.20 3.08
CA ALA A 561 2.65 -11.20 3.01
C ALA A 561 3.04 -11.72 4.40
N PHE A 562 3.53 -12.95 4.39
CA PHE A 562 4.31 -13.51 5.49
C PHE A 562 5.79 -13.41 5.15
N LEU A 563 6.54 -12.75 5.99
CA LEU A 563 7.98 -12.81 5.94
C LEU A 563 8.44 -13.94 6.87
N VAL A 564 9.16 -14.89 6.32
CA VAL A 564 9.66 -16.07 7.04
C VAL A 564 11.18 -16.07 7.05
N GLU A 565 11.79 -17.11 7.57
CA GLU A 565 13.25 -17.23 7.69
C GLU A 565 13.99 -16.86 6.39
N GLY A 566 15.05 -16.07 6.52
CA GLY A 566 15.84 -15.56 5.37
C GLY A 566 15.16 -14.43 4.60
N ASP A 567 14.17 -13.76 5.20
CA ASP A 567 13.35 -12.72 4.56
C ASP A 567 12.66 -13.19 3.26
N THR A 568 12.34 -14.49 3.20
CA THR A 568 11.47 -15.02 2.14
C THR A 568 10.08 -14.45 2.30
N ILE A 569 9.54 -13.87 1.23
CA ILE A 569 8.28 -13.13 1.20
C ILE A 569 7.22 -13.99 0.51
N LEU A 570 6.22 -14.44 1.26
CA LEU A 570 5.05 -15.17 0.74
C LEU A 570 3.89 -14.19 0.62
N THR A 571 3.68 -13.63 -0.55
CA THR A 571 2.63 -12.64 -0.81
C THR A 571 1.34 -13.30 -1.26
N LYS A 572 0.20 -12.87 -0.72
CA LYS A 572 -1.15 -13.24 -1.14
C LYS A 572 -1.93 -12.00 -1.54
N GLU A 573 -2.67 -12.10 -2.65
CA GLU A 573 -3.57 -11.05 -3.13
C GLU A 573 -4.91 -11.68 -3.53
N GLY A 574 -6.01 -11.15 -2.96
CA GLY A 574 -7.35 -11.66 -3.21
C GLY A 574 -7.51 -13.15 -2.91
N ALA A 575 -8.44 -13.80 -3.59
CA ALA A 575 -8.83 -15.20 -3.33
C ALA A 575 -7.86 -16.26 -3.87
N GLY A 576 -6.81 -15.89 -4.63
CA GLY A 576 -6.08 -16.94 -5.32
C GLY A 576 -4.66 -16.65 -5.79
N TRP A 577 -4.12 -15.46 -5.54
CA TRP A 577 -2.78 -15.15 -6.01
C TRP A 577 -1.74 -15.37 -4.90
N ILE A 578 -0.70 -16.18 -5.17
CA ILE A 578 0.41 -16.40 -4.23
C ILE A 578 1.72 -16.25 -5.00
N GLU A 579 2.58 -15.36 -4.50
CA GLU A 579 3.95 -15.19 -4.98
C GLU A 579 4.92 -15.49 -3.84
N VAL A 580 5.98 -16.22 -4.13
CA VAL A 580 7.08 -16.43 -3.20
C VAL A 580 8.33 -15.80 -3.79
N THR A 581 8.94 -14.87 -3.06
CA THR A 581 10.17 -14.20 -3.45
C THR A 581 11.21 -14.27 -2.33
N ASP A 582 12.49 -14.14 -2.70
CA ASP A 582 13.53 -13.85 -1.74
C ASP A 582 13.52 -12.35 -1.32
N ALA A 583 14.44 -11.97 -0.45
CA ALA A 583 14.58 -10.57 0.04
C ALA A 583 14.88 -9.56 -1.09
N GLN A 584 15.40 -10.00 -2.23
CA GLN A 584 15.70 -9.21 -3.42
C GLN A 584 14.56 -9.26 -4.45
N LEU A 585 13.39 -9.79 -4.08
CA LEU A 585 12.23 -9.96 -4.95
C LEU A 585 12.48 -10.86 -6.15
N ASN A 586 13.43 -11.81 -6.08
CA ASN A 586 13.55 -12.88 -7.08
C ASN A 586 12.55 -13.97 -6.75
N ILE A 587 11.87 -14.48 -7.79
CA ILE A 587 10.86 -15.53 -7.64
C ILE A 587 11.51 -16.84 -7.22
N VAL A 588 10.96 -17.46 -6.17
CA VAL A 588 11.36 -18.78 -5.66
C VAL A 588 10.29 -19.80 -6.05
N ASN A 589 10.60 -20.66 -7.04
CA ASN A 589 9.61 -21.59 -7.60
C ASN A 589 9.38 -22.85 -6.76
N ASP A 590 10.38 -23.31 -6.00
CA ASP A 590 10.35 -24.59 -5.27
C ASP A 590 10.29 -24.40 -3.74
N TYR A 591 9.71 -23.30 -3.28
CA TYR A 591 9.60 -23.01 -1.86
C TYR A 591 8.63 -23.99 -1.17
N ARG A 592 9.07 -24.58 -0.07
CA ARG A 592 8.23 -25.42 0.79
C ARG A 592 7.89 -24.66 2.06
N ILE A 593 6.61 -24.37 2.25
CA ILE A 593 6.10 -23.68 3.44
C ILE A 593 6.42 -24.51 4.69
N ASN A 594 6.97 -23.87 5.72
CA ASN A 594 7.14 -24.48 7.02
C ASN A 594 5.76 -24.66 7.70
N PRO A 595 5.27 -25.89 7.92
CA PRO A 595 3.91 -26.12 8.43
C PRO A 595 3.67 -25.50 9.81
N LYS A 596 4.68 -25.50 10.68
CA LYS A 596 4.56 -24.95 12.04
C LYS A 596 4.47 -23.43 12.03
N ALA A 597 5.27 -22.77 11.18
CA ALA A 597 5.21 -21.33 11.02
C ALA A 597 3.85 -20.89 10.47
N PHE A 598 3.35 -21.63 9.49
CA PHE A 598 2.07 -21.34 8.86
C PHE A 598 0.85 -21.56 9.78
N ASP A 599 0.77 -22.70 10.47
CA ASP A 599 -0.30 -22.97 11.45
C ASP A 599 -0.31 -21.93 12.57
N SER A 600 0.87 -21.55 13.08
CA SER A 600 1.03 -20.47 14.05
C SER A 600 0.53 -19.14 13.52
N ALA A 601 0.85 -18.82 12.26
CA ALA A 601 0.43 -17.57 11.61
C ALA A 601 -1.09 -17.49 11.48
N ILE A 602 -1.73 -18.52 10.94
CA ILE A 602 -3.19 -18.55 10.74
C ILE A 602 -3.95 -18.43 12.08
N LYS A 603 -3.51 -19.13 13.11
CA LYS A 603 -4.12 -19.02 14.45
C LYS A 603 -4.00 -17.60 15.01
N ASN A 604 -2.87 -16.95 14.81
CA ASN A 604 -2.66 -15.58 15.25
C ASN A 604 -3.53 -14.59 14.48
N LEU A 605 -3.64 -14.76 13.15
CA LEU A 605 -4.37 -13.87 12.29
C LEU A 605 -5.89 -13.82 12.60
N ASN A 606 -6.50 -14.93 12.91
CA ASN A 606 -7.95 -15.00 13.15
C ASN A 606 -8.34 -14.80 14.63
N ARG A 607 -7.38 -14.50 15.50
CA ARG A 607 -7.56 -14.49 16.95
C ARG A 607 -8.70 -13.58 17.42
N PHE A 608 -8.85 -12.41 16.83
CA PHE A 608 -9.82 -11.39 17.24
C PHE A 608 -11.11 -11.38 16.39
N PHE A 609 -11.36 -12.43 15.63
CA PHE A 609 -12.65 -12.66 14.97
C PHE A 609 -13.37 -13.88 15.59
N LYS A 610 -14.71 -13.77 15.75
CA LYS A 610 -15.60 -14.85 16.17
C LYS A 610 -16.53 -15.25 15.07
#